data_b2084175b2a30fdf912d9ac2cda3bfc1
#
_entry.id   b2084175b2a30fdf912d9ac2cda3bfc1
#
_cell.length_a   1.000
_cell.length_b   1.000
_cell.length_c   1.000
_cell.angle_alpha   90.00
_cell.angle_beta   90.00
_cell.angle_gamma   90.00
#
_symmetry.space_group_name_H-M   'P 1'
#
loop_
_entity.id
_entity.type
_entity.pdbx_description
1 polymer ?
#
loop_
_entity_poly.entity_id
_entity_poly.type
_entity_poly.pdbx_seq_one_letter_code
_entity_poly.pdbx_strand_id
1 'polypeptide(L)' 'MTTQTTPHIGKLIKEELKRQGRTTTWLASQLNYSRQHMYYLLAHDFIYTDLLLRICKILNFDFFECYSKYLKH' A
#
# COMPACT_ATOMS: atom_id res chain seq x y z
N MET A 1 11.90 -16.47 -19.40
CA MET A 1 10.70 -15.83 -19.44
C MET A 1 10.39 -15.19 -18.17
N THR A 2 10.13 -14.10 -18.16
CA THR A 2 9.82 -13.43 -16.95
C THR A 2 8.38 -13.29 -16.79
N THR A 3 7.92 -13.69 -15.68
CA THR A 3 6.55 -13.52 -15.41
C THR A 3 6.31 -12.11 -14.99
N GLN A 4 5.41 -11.48 -15.66
CA GLN A 4 4.99 -10.19 -15.25
C GLN A 4 3.97 -10.35 -14.19
N THR A 5 4.26 -9.86 -13.02
CA THR A 5 3.30 -9.91 -11.93
C THR A 5 2.95 -8.50 -11.55
N THR A 6 1.75 -8.32 -11.04
CA THR A 6 1.37 -7.02 -10.54
C THR A 6 2.24 -6.65 -9.35
N PRO A 7 2.44 -5.36 -9.12
CA PRO A 7 3.18 -4.95 -7.93
C PRO A 7 2.49 -5.46 -6.67
N HIS A 8 3.27 -5.83 -5.69
CA HIS A 8 2.72 -6.25 -4.40
C HIS A 8 2.43 -4.97 -3.61
N ILE A 9 1.20 -4.52 -3.66
CA ILE A 9 0.84 -3.23 -3.11
C ILE A 9 1.10 -3.14 -1.61
N GLY A 10 0.90 -4.24 -0.89
CA GLY A 10 1.18 -4.25 0.54
C GLY A 10 2.63 -3.94 0.84
N LYS A 11 3.54 -4.51 0.06
CA LYS A 11 4.96 -4.23 0.24
C LYS A 11 5.29 -2.79 -0.09
N LEU A 12 4.69 -2.26 -1.13
CA LEU A 12 4.94 -0.87 -1.52
C LEU A 12 4.51 0.09 -0.43
N ILE A 13 3.37 -0.20 0.20
CA ILE A 13 2.89 0.63 1.30
C ILE A 13 3.83 0.56 2.48
N LYS A 14 4.31 -0.64 2.81
CA LYS A 14 5.25 -0.80 3.91
C LYS A 14 6.55 -0.05 3.66
N GLU A 15 7.05 -0.11 2.43
CA GLU A 15 8.27 0.59 2.06
C GLU A 15 8.10 2.09 2.19
N GLU A 16 6.95 2.60 1.75
CA GLU A 16 6.70 4.03 1.85
C GLU A 16 6.54 4.47 3.30
N LEU A 17 5.88 3.66 4.12
CA LEU A 17 5.79 3.95 5.55
C LEU A 17 7.17 4.08 6.15
N LYS A 18 8.04 3.12 5.84
CA LYS A 18 9.40 3.12 6.36
C LYS A 18 10.17 4.35 5.88
N ARG A 19 10.01 4.70 4.61
CA ARG A 19 10.68 5.88 4.07
C ARG A 19 10.25 7.14 4.79
N GLN A 20 8.98 7.21 5.18
CA GLN A 20 8.45 8.38 5.87
C GLN A 20 8.66 8.34 7.39
N GLY A 21 9.28 7.26 7.90
CA GLY A 21 9.48 7.13 9.34
C GLY A 21 8.19 6.81 10.08
N ARG A 22 7.24 6.17 9.43
CA ARG A 22 5.96 5.81 10.02
C ARG A 22 5.88 4.31 10.20
N THR A 23 4.97 3.87 11.06
CA THR A 23 4.78 2.45 11.32
C THR A 23 3.44 1.99 10.79
N THR A 24 3.33 0.67 10.62
CA THR A 24 2.04 0.07 10.23
C THR A 24 0.98 0.36 11.28
N THR A 25 1.36 0.35 12.56
CA THR A 25 0.45 0.67 13.63
C THR A 25 -0.08 2.09 13.51
N TRP A 26 0.80 3.03 13.14
CA TRP A 26 0.37 4.39 12.91
C TRP A 26 -0.67 4.47 11.78
N LEU A 27 -0.42 3.76 10.68
CA LEU A 27 -1.36 3.75 9.56
C LEU A 27 -2.69 3.17 9.99
N ALA A 28 -2.66 2.08 10.77
CA ALA A 28 -3.88 1.47 11.26
C ALA A 28 -4.71 2.48 12.06
N SER A 29 -4.05 3.26 12.90
CA SER A 29 -4.76 4.25 13.70
C SER A 29 -5.39 5.32 12.82
N GLN A 30 -4.73 5.71 11.74
CA GLN A 30 -5.27 6.70 10.82
C GLN A 30 -6.53 6.20 10.11
N LEU A 31 -6.63 4.88 9.93
CA LEU A 31 -7.75 4.26 9.25
C LEU A 31 -8.81 3.72 10.22
N ASN A 32 -8.55 3.84 11.51
CA ASN A 32 -9.44 3.29 12.53
C ASN A 32 -9.52 1.76 12.46
N TYR A 33 -8.43 1.14 12.09
CA TYR A 33 -8.31 -0.31 12.02
C TYR A 33 -7.47 -0.82 13.18
N SER A 34 -7.68 -2.09 13.56
CA SER A 34 -6.78 -2.72 14.50
C SER A 34 -5.45 -2.98 13.82
N ARG A 35 -4.40 -3.09 14.64
CA ARG A 35 -3.08 -3.40 14.13
C ARG A 35 -3.06 -4.72 13.38
N GLN A 36 -3.74 -5.73 13.94
CA GLN A 36 -3.79 -7.05 13.31
C GLN A 36 -4.46 -6.98 11.95
N HIS A 37 -5.55 -6.24 11.87
CA HIS A 37 -6.26 -6.11 10.61
C HIS A 37 -5.38 -5.43 9.55
N MET A 38 -4.62 -4.43 9.96
CA MET A 38 -3.75 -3.72 9.03
C MET A 38 -2.64 -4.63 8.52
N TYR A 39 -2.04 -5.42 9.41
CA TYR A 39 -1.01 -6.37 8.99
C TYR A 39 -1.59 -7.39 8.02
N TYR A 40 -2.80 -7.84 8.28
CA TYR A 40 -3.48 -8.76 7.38
C TYR A 40 -3.66 -8.15 5.99
N LEU A 41 -4.13 -6.91 5.93
CA LEU A 41 -4.35 -6.24 4.66
C LEU A 41 -3.05 -6.05 3.88
N LEU A 42 -1.99 -5.69 4.56
CA LEU A 42 -0.72 -5.41 3.88
C LEU A 42 0.02 -6.69 3.48
N ALA A 43 -0.43 -7.84 3.95
CA ALA A 43 0.16 -9.10 3.52
C ALA A 43 -0.33 -9.49 2.13
N HIS A 44 -1.42 -8.89 1.67
CA HIS A 44 -1.98 -9.20 0.36
C HIS A 44 -1.32 -8.37 -0.72
N ASP A 45 -1.36 -8.89 -1.94
CA ASP A 45 -0.82 -8.16 -3.09
C ASP A 45 -1.90 -7.34 -3.79
N PHE A 46 -3.07 -7.22 -3.19
CA PHE A 46 -4.11 -6.36 -3.72
C PHE A 46 -4.85 -5.70 -2.56
N ILE A 47 -5.39 -4.52 -2.83
CA ILE A 47 -6.17 -3.76 -1.87
C ILE A 47 -7.29 -3.09 -2.65
N TYR A 48 -8.46 -3.03 -2.05
CA TYR A 48 -9.59 -2.36 -2.71
C TYR A 48 -9.23 -0.93 -3.05
N THR A 49 -9.71 -0.49 -4.19
CA THR A 49 -9.37 0.81 -4.74
C THR A 49 -9.71 1.96 -3.79
N ASP A 50 -10.88 1.92 -3.16
CA ASP A 50 -11.26 3.00 -2.28
C ASP A 50 -10.41 3.04 -1.03
N LEU A 51 -10.02 1.89 -0.50
CA LEU A 51 -9.10 1.86 0.64
C LEU A 51 -7.73 2.36 0.23
N LEU A 52 -7.26 1.94 -0.94
CA LEU A 52 -5.97 2.40 -1.44
C LEU A 52 -5.96 3.92 -1.62
N LEU A 53 -7.07 4.48 -2.10
CA LEU A 53 -7.18 5.93 -2.25
C LEU A 53 -7.04 6.63 -0.90
N ARG A 54 -7.66 6.10 0.14
CA ARG A 54 -7.55 6.67 1.48
C ARG A 54 -6.09 6.61 1.97
N ILE A 55 -5.41 5.49 1.72
CA ILE A 55 -4.02 5.35 2.12
C ILE A 55 -3.14 6.34 1.37
N CYS A 56 -3.40 6.54 0.08
CA CYS A 56 -2.67 7.54 -0.70
C CYS A 56 -2.80 8.91 -0.07
N LYS A 57 -4.00 9.27 0.36
CA LYS A 57 -4.23 10.58 0.97
C LYS A 57 -3.51 10.70 2.31
N ILE A 58 -3.56 9.64 3.11
CA ILE A 58 -2.94 9.66 4.42
C ILE A 58 -1.42 9.80 4.30
N LEU A 59 -0.82 9.08 3.36
CA LEU A 59 0.62 9.09 3.18
C LEU A 59 1.09 10.17 2.20
N ASN A 60 0.16 10.84 1.56
CA ASN A 60 0.47 11.83 0.54
C ASN A 60 1.38 11.22 -0.53
N PHE A 61 1.02 10.05 -1.01
CA PHE A 61 1.81 9.31 -1.97
C PHE A 61 0.88 8.63 -2.96
N ASP A 62 1.21 8.68 -4.23
CA ASP A 62 0.35 8.14 -5.28
C ASP A 62 0.74 6.71 -5.60
N PHE A 63 0.10 5.75 -4.92
CA PHE A 63 0.34 4.34 -5.20
C PHE A 63 -0.26 3.90 -6.53
N PHE A 64 -1.21 4.64 -7.06
CA PHE A 64 -1.78 4.31 -8.37
C PHE A 64 -0.75 4.50 -9.46
N GLU A 65 0.19 5.40 -9.27
CA GLU A 65 1.26 5.59 -10.22
C GLU A 65 2.11 4.33 -10.35
N CYS A 66 2.25 3.57 -9.29
CA CYS A 66 2.99 2.32 -9.35
C CYS A 66 2.36 1.37 -10.34
N TYR A 67 1.04 1.32 -10.37
CA TYR A 67 0.34 0.48 -11.34
C TYR A 67 0.43 1.08 -12.74
N SER A 68 0.33 2.38 -12.83
CA SER A 68 0.42 3.06 -14.12
C SER A 68 1.75 2.79 -14.79
N LYS A 69 2.83 2.89 -14.03
CA LYS A 69 4.16 2.60 -14.54
C LYS A 69 4.26 1.16 -15.02
N TYR A 70 3.62 0.26 -14.30
CA TYR A 70 3.65 -1.15 -14.63
C TYR A 70 3.01 -1.40 -15.99
N LEU A 71 2.01 -0.62 -16.33
CA LEU A 71 1.30 -0.77 -17.59
C LEU A 71 2.06 -0.18 -18.78
N LYS A 72 3.10 0.59 -18.54
CA LYS A 72 3.78 1.29 -19.59
C LYS A 72 4.93 0.50 -20.23
N HIS A 73 4.97 -0.74 -19.98
CA HIS A 73 6.00 -1.57 -20.62
C HIS A 73 5.65 -1.97 -22.01
#